data_d5fedc4d2a100f81b6330a97acfa914e
#
_entry.id   d5fedc4d2a100f81b6330a97acfa914e
#
_cell.length_a   1.000
_cell.length_b   1.000
_cell.length_c   1.000
_cell.angle_alpha   90.00
_cell.angle_beta   90.00
_cell.angle_gamma   90.00
#
_symmetry.space_group_name_H-M   'P 1'
#
loop_
_entity.id
_entity.type
_entity.pdbx_description
1 polymer ?
#
loop_
_entity_poly.entity_id
_entity_poly.type
_entity_poly.pdbx_seq_one_letter_code
_entity_poly.pdbx_strand_id
1 'polypeptide(L)'
;KEKKITPNKTSAKPEVTIANGRIQMNSTLLVGSSHTTPWWNGKLKTNFLKKASPAITRFVPGREGLGLTDRMDSVIGYMIQKNILVFDQNYGLWYDRRRDDHERVRRRDGDVWGPFYEQPFGRSGQGTAWEGLSKYDLNRPNAWYWSRLKEFAEKGNKDGLLLFHENYFQHNILEAGAHWVDCPWRSTNNINQTGFPEPAPFAGDKRIFVADMFYDITHPVRRELHRQYIR
;
A
#
# COMPACT_ATOMS: atom_id res chain seq x y z
N LYS A 1 -28.14 3.63 -28.80
CA LYS A 1 -28.83 2.71 -27.86
C LYS A 1 -27.78 1.80 -27.26
N GLU A 2 -27.32 2.16 -26.07
CA GLU A 2 -26.39 1.34 -25.29
C GLU A 2 -27.13 0.12 -24.73
N LYS A 3 -26.62 -1.06 -25.01
CA LYS A 3 -27.11 -2.31 -24.42
C LYS A 3 -26.68 -2.37 -22.94
N LYS A 4 -27.63 -2.23 -22.01
CA LYS A 4 -27.43 -2.61 -20.61
C LYS A 4 -27.07 -4.08 -20.54
N ILE A 5 -25.85 -4.39 -20.10
CA ILE A 5 -25.46 -5.76 -19.79
C ILE A 5 -26.05 -6.09 -18.43
N THR A 6 -27.02 -6.99 -18.41
CA THR A 6 -27.59 -7.55 -17.19
C THR A 6 -26.64 -8.64 -16.69
N PRO A 7 -26.18 -8.64 -15.44
CA PRO A 7 -25.31 -9.71 -14.96
C PRO A 7 -26.10 -11.02 -14.84
N ASN A 8 -25.60 -12.05 -15.51
CA ASN A 8 -26.15 -13.39 -15.45
C ASN A 8 -25.79 -14.03 -14.10
N LYS A 9 -26.79 -14.29 -13.26
CA LYS A 9 -26.64 -14.99 -11.99
C LYS A 9 -26.36 -16.47 -12.22
N THR A 10 -25.10 -16.84 -12.31
CA THR A 10 -24.65 -18.21 -12.11
C THR A 10 -23.69 -18.26 -10.95
N SER A 11 -23.97 -19.10 -9.97
CA SER A 11 -23.28 -19.24 -8.69
C SER A 11 -21.92 -19.94 -8.74
N ALA A 12 -21.28 -20.01 -9.90
CA ALA A 12 -19.91 -20.51 -10.04
C ALA A 12 -18.93 -19.40 -9.64
N LYS A 13 -17.93 -19.75 -8.82
CA LYS A 13 -16.82 -18.82 -8.53
C LYS A 13 -16.22 -18.34 -9.83
N PRO A 14 -16.00 -17.02 -10.02
CA PRO A 14 -15.37 -16.54 -11.21
C PRO A 14 -13.96 -17.13 -11.32
N GLU A 15 -13.69 -17.79 -12.41
CA GLU A 15 -12.39 -18.39 -12.69
C GLU A 15 -11.57 -17.40 -13.51
N VAL A 16 -10.46 -16.95 -12.94
CA VAL A 16 -9.47 -16.13 -13.66
C VAL A 16 -8.44 -17.05 -14.28
N THR A 17 -8.33 -16.99 -15.59
CA THR A 17 -7.40 -17.81 -16.38
C THR A 17 -6.52 -16.94 -17.27
N ILE A 18 -5.40 -17.52 -17.72
CA ILE A 18 -4.58 -16.92 -18.78
C ILE A 18 -4.73 -17.78 -20.03
N ALA A 19 -5.31 -17.21 -21.07
CA ALA A 19 -5.46 -17.86 -22.35
C ALA A 19 -4.93 -16.96 -23.47
N ASN A 20 -4.08 -17.52 -24.35
CA ASN A 20 -3.43 -16.79 -25.44
C ASN A 20 -2.68 -15.52 -24.96
N GLY A 21 -2.01 -15.60 -23.82
CA GLY A 21 -1.27 -14.49 -23.21
C GLY A 21 -2.14 -13.36 -22.66
N ARG A 22 -3.44 -13.59 -22.45
CA ARG A 22 -4.40 -12.59 -21.95
C ARG A 22 -5.15 -13.11 -20.74
N ILE A 23 -5.43 -12.21 -19.81
CA ILE A 23 -6.23 -12.53 -18.63
C ILE A 23 -7.71 -12.57 -19.03
N GLN A 24 -8.38 -13.64 -18.64
CA GLN A 24 -9.80 -13.84 -18.86
C GLN A 24 -10.50 -14.20 -17.55
N MET A 25 -11.75 -13.82 -17.43
CA MET A 25 -12.64 -14.28 -16.37
C MET A 25 -13.84 -14.97 -17.00
N ASN A 26 -14.06 -16.23 -16.62
CA ASN A 26 -15.11 -17.07 -17.23
C ASN A 26 -15.06 -17.06 -18.78
N SER A 27 -13.87 -17.20 -19.34
CA SER A 27 -13.61 -17.15 -20.79
C SER A 27 -13.88 -15.81 -21.48
N THR A 28 -14.18 -14.77 -20.74
CA THR A 28 -14.32 -13.40 -21.26
C THR A 28 -13.04 -12.62 -21.03
N LEU A 29 -12.54 -11.97 -22.07
CA LEU A 29 -11.36 -11.10 -21.95
C LEU A 29 -11.63 -9.99 -20.93
N LEU A 30 -10.76 -9.88 -19.94
CA LEU A 30 -10.81 -8.79 -18.98
C LEU A 30 -10.27 -7.52 -19.63
N VAL A 31 -11.14 -6.54 -19.74
CA VAL A 31 -10.85 -5.19 -20.22
C VAL A 31 -11.42 -4.18 -19.22
N GLY A 32 -10.62 -3.20 -18.85
CA GLY A 32 -11.03 -2.17 -17.89
C GLY A 32 -9.86 -1.32 -17.43
N SER A 33 -10.15 -0.35 -16.61
CA SER A 33 -9.14 0.50 -15.97
C SER A 33 -8.76 -0.06 -14.60
N SER A 34 -7.64 0.41 -14.08
CA SER A 34 -7.21 0.20 -12.70
C SER A 34 -7.43 1.45 -11.87
N HIS A 35 -7.66 1.26 -10.58
CA HIS A 35 -7.61 2.31 -9.57
C HIS A 35 -6.41 2.02 -8.68
N THR A 36 -5.38 2.82 -8.83
CA THR A 36 -4.19 2.73 -7.98
C THR A 36 -4.45 3.43 -6.65
N THR A 37 -3.98 2.86 -5.56
CA THR A 37 -4.02 3.49 -4.25
C THR A 37 -3.44 4.90 -4.35
N PRO A 38 -4.23 5.94 -4.05
CA PRO A 38 -3.82 7.31 -4.31
C PRO A 38 -2.71 7.74 -3.35
N TRP A 39 -1.81 8.55 -3.87
CA TRP A 39 -0.82 9.22 -3.06
C TRP A 39 -1.47 10.22 -2.13
N TRP A 40 -0.98 10.27 -0.92
CA TRP A 40 -1.38 11.24 0.07
C TRP A 40 -0.22 12.16 0.40
N ASN A 41 -0.24 13.37 -0.08
CA ASN A 41 0.76 14.36 0.33
C ASN A 41 0.29 15.12 1.56
N GLY A 42 1.18 15.43 2.48
CA GLY A 42 0.87 16.07 3.77
C GLY A 42 0.23 17.47 3.69
N LYS A 43 -0.03 17.98 2.50
CA LYS A 43 -0.82 19.19 2.28
C LYS A 43 -2.32 18.97 2.44
N LEU A 44 -2.75 17.71 2.46
CA LEU A 44 -4.16 17.38 2.61
C LEU A 44 -4.59 17.56 4.06
N LYS A 45 -5.46 18.52 4.27
CA LYS A 45 -6.13 18.80 5.54
C LYS A 45 -7.51 18.12 5.56
N THR A 46 -8.19 18.16 6.70
CA THR A 46 -9.51 17.55 6.88
C THR A 46 -10.51 17.90 5.79
N ASN A 47 -10.52 19.16 5.33
CA ASN A 47 -11.42 19.61 4.27
C ASN A 47 -11.12 19.00 2.89
N PHE A 48 -9.94 18.44 2.69
CA PHE A 48 -9.57 17.73 1.46
C PHE A 48 -9.93 16.24 1.46
N LEU A 49 -10.28 15.66 2.62
CA LEU A 49 -10.66 14.25 2.72
C LEU A 49 -11.78 13.88 1.74
N LYS A 50 -12.74 14.79 1.56
CA LYS A 50 -13.87 14.59 0.62
C LYS A 50 -13.43 14.52 -0.84
N LYS A 51 -12.25 15.02 -1.17
CA LYS A 51 -11.69 15.04 -2.52
C LYS A 51 -10.70 13.92 -2.75
N ALA A 52 -10.32 13.18 -1.71
CA ALA A 52 -9.39 12.08 -1.84
C ALA A 52 -10.05 10.90 -2.57
N SER A 53 -9.29 10.27 -3.44
CA SER A 53 -9.74 9.04 -4.09
C SER A 53 -9.92 7.91 -3.07
N PRO A 54 -10.84 6.97 -3.28
CA PRO A 54 -11.04 5.83 -2.40
C PRO A 54 -9.77 5.01 -2.17
N ALA A 55 -9.59 4.55 -0.95
CA ALA A 55 -8.49 3.66 -0.54
C ALA A 55 -8.96 2.70 0.55
N ILE A 56 -8.45 1.48 0.55
CA ILE A 56 -8.93 0.44 1.46
C ILE A 56 -8.07 0.28 2.72
N THR A 57 -6.84 0.77 2.70
CA THR A 57 -5.91 0.69 3.84
C THR A 57 -5.54 2.06 4.41
N ARG A 58 -6.34 3.07 4.09
CA ARG A 58 -6.14 4.41 4.63
C ARG A 58 -6.59 4.46 6.08
N PHE A 59 -5.69 4.90 6.93
CA PHE A 59 -5.90 4.90 8.36
C PHE A 59 -5.02 5.94 9.05
N VAL A 60 -5.54 6.56 10.07
CA VAL A 60 -4.78 7.46 10.94
C VAL A 60 -4.68 6.84 12.32
N PRO A 61 -3.48 6.46 12.78
CA PRO A 61 -3.30 5.87 14.11
C PRO A 61 -3.95 6.71 15.21
N GLY A 62 -4.70 6.07 16.10
CA GLY A 62 -5.46 6.71 17.16
C GLY A 62 -6.73 7.45 16.70
N ARG A 63 -7.12 7.29 15.43
CA ARG A 63 -8.34 7.88 14.87
C ARG A 63 -9.27 6.87 14.20
N GLU A 64 -9.15 5.62 14.60
CA GLU A 64 -10.02 4.55 14.14
C GLU A 64 -11.49 4.90 14.46
N GLY A 65 -12.35 4.61 13.51
CA GLY A 65 -13.78 4.86 13.67
C GLY A 65 -14.20 6.32 13.57
N LEU A 66 -13.28 7.24 13.27
CA LEU A 66 -13.59 8.67 13.09
C LEU A 66 -13.92 9.05 11.64
N GLY A 67 -14.28 8.08 10.80
CA GLY A 67 -14.69 8.31 9.41
C GLY A 67 -13.52 8.60 8.46
N LEU A 68 -12.29 8.30 8.86
CA LEU A 68 -11.10 8.47 8.04
C LEU A 68 -10.72 7.21 7.26
N THR A 69 -11.33 6.08 7.61
CA THR A 69 -11.19 4.82 6.88
C THR A 69 -12.33 4.70 5.87
N ASP A 70 -12.00 4.43 4.62
CA ASP A 70 -13.03 4.30 3.58
C ASP A 70 -13.90 3.05 3.83
N ARG A 71 -15.20 3.22 3.61
CA ARG A 71 -16.14 2.09 3.67
C ARG A 71 -15.97 1.22 2.44
N MET A 72 -15.80 -0.07 2.64
CA MET A 72 -15.53 -1.03 1.56
C MET A 72 -16.61 -1.01 0.47
N ASP A 73 -17.89 -1.00 0.87
CA ASP A 73 -18.99 -0.95 -0.09
C ASP A 73 -18.99 0.34 -0.92
N SER A 74 -18.54 1.45 -0.35
CA SER A 74 -18.39 2.71 -1.08
C SER A 74 -17.25 2.67 -2.09
N VAL A 75 -16.15 2.00 -1.75
CA VAL A 75 -15.02 1.81 -2.68
C VAL A 75 -15.45 0.93 -3.85
N ILE A 76 -16.09 -0.19 -3.57
CA ILE A 76 -16.61 -1.13 -4.59
C ILE A 76 -17.63 -0.43 -5.48
N GLY A 77 -18.61 0.27 -4.88
CA GLY A 77 -19.62 1.03 -5.63
C GLY A 77 -19.02 2.11 -6.53
N TYR A 78 -17.99 2.80 -6.06
CA TYR A 78 -17.23 3.76 -6.88
C TYR A 78 -16.57 3.09 -8.08
N MET A 79 -15.91 1.95 -7.86
CA MET A 79 -15.25 1.21 -8.94
C MET A 79 -16.25 0.75 -10.01
N ILE A 80 -17.38 0.18 -9.58
CA ILE A 80 -18.45 -0.26 -10.50
C ILE A 80 -19.00 0.94 -11.30
N GLN A 81 -19.30 2.04 -10.63
CA GLN A 81 -19.82 3.25 -11.29
C GLN A 81 -18.85 3.81 -12.34
N LYS A 82 -17.56 3.68 -12.10
CA LYS A 82 -16.50 4.20 -12.98
C LYS A 82 -15.96 3.18 -13.97
N ASN A 83 -16.52 1.99 -14.04
CA ASN A 83 -16.01 0.86 -14.85
C ASN A 83 -14.53 0.55 -14.56
N ILE A 84 -14.15 0.63 -13.30
CA ILE A 84 -12.81 0.26 -12.83
C ILE A 84 -12.83 -1.22 -12.48
N LEU A 85 -11.98 -2.01 -13.11
CA LEU A 85 -11.91 -3.45 -12.93
C LEU A 85 -10.96 -3.87 -11.81
N VAL A 86 -9.83 -3.21 -11.72
CA VAL A 86 -8.72 -3.60 -10.85
C VAL A 86 -8.50 -2.57 -9.77
N PHE A 87 -8.47 -2.99 -8.51
CA PHE A 87 -7.92 -2.21 -7.43
C PHE A 87 -6.43 -2.53 -7.29
N ASP A 88 -5.60 -1.59 -7.66
CA ASP A 88 -4.15 -1.69 -7.60
C ASP A 88 -3.68 -1.16 -6.24
N GLN A 89 -3.43 -2.08 -5.31
CA GLN A 89 -3.08 -1.80 -3.93
C GLN A 89 -1.57 -1.85 -3.75
N ASN A 90 -1.00 -0.73 -3.39
CA ASN A 90 0.31 -0.67 -2.76
C ASN A 90 0.16 -0.32 -1.27
N TYR A 91 1.11 -0.71 -0.44
CA TYR A 91 1.09 -0.29 0.97
C TYR A 91 1.59 1.14 1.16
N GLY A 92 2.01 1.73 0.09
CA GLY A 92 2.11 3.14 -0.14
C GLY A 92 3.04 3.92 0.74
N LEU A 93 3.04 5.16 0.36
CA LEU A 93 3.63 6.25 1.07
C LEU A 93 2.53 7.02 1.78
N TRP A 94 2.84 7.50 2.96
CA TRP A 94 2.14 8.65 3.46
C TRP A 94 3.11 9.84 3.50
N TYR A 95 2.60 11.01 3.20
CA TYR A 95 3.36 12.24 3.21
C TYR A 95 2.87 13.16 4.31
N ASP A 96 3.75 13.95 4.81
CA ASP A 96 3.41 15.14 5.58
C ASP A 96 4.07 16.39 4.98
N ARG A 97 3.77 17.55 5.51
CA ARG A 97 4.32 18.83 5.02
C ARG A 97 5.83 18.95 5.20
N ARG A 98 6.42 18.10 6.01
CA ARG A 98 7.87 18.02 6.24
C ARG A 98 8.57 17.22 5.17
N ARG A 99 7.82 16.58 4.29
CA ARG A 99 8.31 15.63 3.30
C ARG A 99 8.03 16.15 1.90
N ASP A 100 9.08 16.48 1.21
CA ASP A 100 9.08 16.68 -0.23
C ASP A 100 9.55 15.39 -0.90
N ASP A 101 9.03 15.05 -2.06
CA ASP A 101 9.43 13.86 -2.82
C ASP A 101 10.92 13.78 -3.07
N HIS A 102 11.57 14.91 -3.16
CA HIS A 102 12.98 15.03 -3.49
C HIS A 102 13.87 15.48 -2.32
N GLU A 103 13.31 15.60 -1.11
CA GLU A 103 14.13 15.92 0.07
C GLU A 103 14.93 14.71 0.54
N ARG A 104 16.17 14.95 0.95
CA ARG A 104 17.03 13.91 1.53
C ARG A 104 16.67 13.58 2.96
N VAL A 105 16.15 14.57 3.67
CA VAL A 105 15.87 14.47 5.10
C VAL A 105 14.44 14.93 5.36
N ARG A 106 13.67 14.08 5.99
CA ARG A 106 12.36 14.44 6.49
C ARG A 106 12.48 15.13 7.83
N ARG A 107 11.78 16.26 7.98
CA ARG A 107 11.71 16.98 9.25
C ARG A 107 10.57 16.45 10.10
N ARG A 108 10.76 16.48 11.43
CA ARG A 108 9.74 16.03 12.40
C ARG A 108 8.78 17.13 12.86
N ASP A 109 9.10 18.37 12.59
CA ASP A 109 8.41 19.57 13.06
C ASP A 109 7.28 20.04 12.14
N GLY A 110 6.95 19.28 11.13
CA GLY A 110 5.88 19.61 10.20
C GLY A 110 4.50 19.27 10.76
N ASP A 111 3.51 19.86 10.15
CA ASP A 111 2.11 19.66 10.44
C ASP A 111 1.60 18.41 9.70
N VAL A 112 1.60 17.27 10.38
CA VAL A 112 1.12 16.01 9.84
C VAL A 112 -0.36 15.89 10.04
N TRP A 113 -1.07 15.81 8.94
CA TRP A 113 -2.49 15.51 8.95
C TRP A 113 -2.75 14.30 8.06
N GLY A 114 -3.04 13.15 8.72
CA GLY A 114 -3.51 11.97 8.00
C GLY A 114 -4.91 12.14 7.43
N PRO A 115 -5.47 11.13 6.76
CA PRO A 115 -5.18 9.71 6.96
C PRO A 115 -3.89 9.24 6.29
N PHE A 116 -3.22 8.35 6.96
CA PHE A 116 -2.07 7.63 6.44
C PHE A 116 -2.51 6.28 5.90
N TYR A 117 -1.67 5.70 5.03
CA TYR A 117 -1.84 4.30 4.65
C TYR A 117 -1.17 3.42 5.69
N GLU A 118 -1.90 2.44 6.19
CA GLU A 118 -1.32 1.40 7.04
C GLU A 118 -0.34 0.55 6.24
N GLN A 119 0.65 0.07 6.96
CA GLN A 119 1.69 -0.81 6.42
C GLN A 119 1.28 -2.27 6.61
N PRO A 120 1.76 -3.20 5.78
CA PRO A 120 1.44 -4.62 5.89
C PRO A 120 2.03 -5.31 7.13
N PHE A 121 2.94 -4.64 7.83
CA PHE A 121 3.67 -5.15 9.00
C PHE A 121 3.09 -4.62 10.30
N GLY A 122 3.01 -5.45 11.31
CA GLY A 122 2.53 -5.09 12.64
C GLY A 122 3.55 -4.31 13.46
N ARG A 123 3.08 -3.54 14.43
CA ARG A 123 3.93 -2.86 15.40
C ARG A 123 4.35 -3.83 16.50
N SER A 124 5.64 -3.80 16.86
CA SER A 124 6.21 -4.70 17.87
C SER A 124 5.83 -4.33 19.33
N GLY A 125 5.45 -3.09 19.56
CA GLY A 125 5.33 -2.53 20.92
C GLY A 125 6.68 -2.16 21.54
N GLN A 126 7.80 -2.32 20.84
CA GLN A 126 9.15 -2.09 21.33
C GLN A 126 9.81 -0.91 20.62
N GLY A 127 10.63 -0.18 21.38
CA GLY A 127 11.42 0.92 20.86
C GLY A 127 10.59 2.01 20.20
N THR A 128 11.27 2.90 19.49
CA THR A 128 10.63 4.02 18.80
C THR A 128 11.15 4.08 17.36
N ALA A 129 10.27 4.02 16.39
CA ALA A 129 10.57 4.25 14.99
C ALA A 129 10.69 5.74 14.70
N TRP A 130 11.08 6.08 13.48
CA TRP A 130 11.32 7.46 13.10
C TRP A 130 10.11 8.38 13.31
N GLU A 131 8.91 7.90 13.05
CA GLU A 131 7.66 8.67 13.20
C GLU A 131 7.14 8.76 14.63
N GLY A 132 7.83 8.17 15.59
CA GLY A 132 7.48 8.25 17.02
C GLY A 132 6.61 7.10 17.54
N LEU A 133 6.17 6.19 16.68
CA LEU A 133 5.45 4.98 17.07
C LEU A 133 6.44 3.84 17.40
N SER A 134 5.95 2.75 17.99
CA SER A 134 6.79 1.57 18.21
C SER A 134 7.32 1.02 16.89
N LYS A 135 8.49 0.39 16.94
CA LYS A 135 9.11 -0.21 15.75
C LYS A 135 8.23 -1.31 15.17
N TYR A 136 8.37 -1.54 13.87
CA TYR A 136 7.74 -2.67 13.20
C TYR A 136 8.38 -3.99 13.60
N ASP A 137 7.59 -5.06 13.59
CA ASP A 137 8.05 -6.43 13.49
C ASP A 137 7.70 -6.96 12.09
N LEU A 138 8.71 -7.13 11.25
CA LEU A 138 8.52 -7.57 9.87
C LEU A 138 8.08 -9.03 9.74
N ASN A 139 8.19 -9.81 10.83
CA ASN A 139 7.65 -11.17 10.91
C ASN A 139 6.18 -11.20 11.32
N ARG A 140 5.63 -10.06 11.70
CA ARG A 140 4.26 -9.95 12.19
C ARG A 140 3.38 -9.24 11.18
N PRO A 141 2.40 -9.92 10.56
CA PRO A 141 1.44 -9.27 9.69
C PRO A 141 0.60 -8.24 10.45
N ASN A 142 0.28 -7.13 9.80
CA ASN A 142 -0.71 -6.20 10.31
C ASN A 142 -2.11 -6.76 10.05
N ALA A 143 -2.73 -7.32 11.07
CA ALA A 143 -4.03 -7.98 10.94
C ALA A 143 -5.11 -7.07 10.34
N TRP A 144 -5.11 -5.79 10.69
CA TRP A 144 -6.07 -4.82 10.13
C TRP A 144 -5.85 -4.62 8.63
N TYR A 145 -4.62 -4.39 8.19
CA TYR A 145 -4.26 -4.21 6.78
C TYR A 145 -4.74 -5.42 5.95
N TRP A 146 -4.36 -6.62 6.36
CA TRP A 146 -4.69 -7.84 5.62
C TRP A 146 -6.18 -8.18 5.66
N SER A 147 -6.87 -7.87 6.77
CA SER A 147 -8.33 -8.04 6.84
C SER A 147 -9.06 -7.13 5.87
N ARG A 148 -8.57 -5.91 5.65
CA ARG A 148 -9.13 -4.98 4.66
C ARG A 148 -8.98 -5.48 3.23
N LEU A 149 -7.79 -6.03 2.90
CA LEU A 149 -7.57 -6.63 1.58
C LEU A 149 -8.45 -7.85 1.37
N LYS A 150 -8.55 -8.69 2.38
CA LYS A 150 -9.45 -9.87 2.34
C LYS A 150 -10.91 -9.45 2.13
N GLU A 151 -11.39 -8.48 2.90
CA GLU A 151 -12.76 -7.96 2.76
C GLU A 151 -13.01 -7.42 1.35
N PHE A 152 -12.05 -6.67 0.79
CA PHE A 152 -12.16 -6.20 -0.59
C PHE A 152 -12.24 -7.36 -1.57
N ALA A 153 -11.34 -8.34 -1.45
CA ALA A 153 -11.32 -9.50 -2.34
C ALA A 153 -12.63 -10.29 -2.27
N GLU A 154 -13.17 -10.54 -1.07
CA GLU A 154 -14.41 -11.27 -0.88
C GLU A 154 -15.65 -10.53 -1.42
N LYS A 155 -15.72 -9.23 -1.17
CA LYS A 155 -16.85 -8.40 -1.62
C LYS A 155 -16.75 -8.10 -3.11
N GLY A 156 -15.58 -7.64 -3.56
CA GLY A 156 -15.35 -7.26 -4.95
C GLY A 156 -15.47 -8.44 -5.93
N ASN A 157 -15.10 -9.64 -5.48
CA ASN A 157 -15.25 -10.85 -6.30
C ASN A 157 -16.70 -11.12 -6.75
N LYS A 158 -17.69 -10.72 -5.95
CA LYS A 158 -19.11 -10.85 -6.30
C LYS A 158 -19.50 -9.99 -7.48
N ASP A 159 -18.79 -8.88 -7.66
CA ASP A 159 -19.00 -7.90 -8.72
C ASP A 159 -17.96 -8.01 -9.85
N GLY A 160 -17.13 -9.07 -9.80
CA GLY A 160 -16.10 -9.32 -10.81
C GLY A 160 -14.90 -8.39 -10.74
N LEU A 161 -14.67 -7.75 -9.59
CA LEU A 161 -13.50 -6.90 -9.38
C LEU A 161 -12.28 -7.72 -8.99
N LEU A 162 -11.11 -7.22 -9.36
CA LEU A 162 -9.82 -7.84 -9.08
C LEU A 162 -9.04 -6.99 -8.08
N LEU A 163 -8.32 -7.66 -7.18
CA LEU A 163 -7.30 -7.05 -6.35
C LEU A 163 -5.93 -7.38 -6.93
N PHE A 164 -5.17 -6.35 -7.26
CA PHE A 164 -3.75 -6.46 -7.59
C PHE A 164 -2.96 -5.88 -6.43
N HIS A 165 -2.16 -6.70 -5.76
CA HIS A 165 -1.37 -6.28 -4.62
C HIS A 165 0.11 -6.18 -4.98
N GLU A 166 0.67 -4.99 -4.89
CA GLU A 166 2.10 -4.75 -5.01
C GLU A 166 2.79 -5.09 -3.69
N ASN A 167 3.62 -6.12 -3.68
CA ASN A 167 4.34 -6.53 -2.48
C ASN A 167 5.30 -5.45 -1.98
N TYR A 168 5.89 -4.68 -2.89
CA TYR A 168 6.85 -3.63 -2.55
C TYR A 168 6.55 -2.34 -3.29
N PHE A 169 6.56 -1.25 -2.56
CA PHE A 169 6.42 0.07 -3.15
C PHE A 169 7.81 0.66 -3.41
N GLN A 170 8.22 0.68 -4.65
CA GLN A 170 9.59 1.03 -5.04
C GLN A 170 10.00 2.46 -4.67
N HIS A 171 9.08 3.39 -4.63
CA HIS A 171 9.35 4.77 -4.24
C HIS A 171 10.07 4.88 -2.88
N ASN A 172 9.74 3.98 -1.96
CA ASN A 172 10.37 3.95 -0.64
C ASN A 172 11.84 3.52 -0.69
N ILE A 173 12.23 2.76 -1.71
CA ILE A 173 13.53 2.08 -1.79
C ILE A 173 14.46 2.69 -2.83
N LEU A 174 13.92 3.34 -3.86
CA LEU A 174 14.72 3.80 -5.00
C LEU A 174 14.92 5.30 -5.05
N GLU A 175 13.96 6.08 -4.54
CA GLU A 175 13.97 7.50 -4.81
C GLU A 175 14.65 8.31 -3.71
N ALA A 176 13.92 9.13 -3.01
CA ALA A 176 14.52 10.07 -2.08
C ALA A 176 14.65 9.51 -0.68
N GLY A 177 15.65 9.95 0.07
CA GLY A 177 15.82 9.60 1.47
C GLY A 177 14.60 9.92 2.33
N ALA A 178 13.80 10.92 1.93
CA ALA A 178 12.55 11.24 2.58
C ALA A 178 11.51 10.11 2.51
N HIS A 179 11.54 9.31 1.46
CA HIS A 179 10.64 8.16 1.31
C HIS A 179 11.10 6.95 2.10
N TRP A 180 12.40 6.81 2.25
CA TRP A 180 13.01 5.73 3.01
C TRP A 180 12.89 5.91 4.52
N VAL A 181 12.79 7.13 4.97
CA VAL A 181 12.95 7.50 6.38
C VAL A 181 11.95 6.79 7.31
N ASP A 182 10.73 6.58 6.87
CA ASP A 182 9.68 5.87 7.61
C ASP A 182 9.35 4.49 7.04
N CYS A 183 10.13 4.02 6.06
CA CYS A 183 9.97 2.68 5.52
C CYS A 183 10.12 1.62 6.62
N PRO A 184 9.20 0.65 6.73
CA PRO A 184 9.29 -0.41 7.74
C PRO A 184 10.61 -1.21 7.70
N TRP A 185 11.17 -1.37 6.51
CA TRP A 185 12.42 -2.11 6.31
C TRP A 185 13.68 -1.39 6.78
N ARG A 186 13.63 -0.07 6.96
CA ARG A 186 14.76 0.71 7.47
C ARG A 186 15.15 0.20 8.86
N SER A 187 16.45 -0.01 9.10
CA SER A 187 16.99 -0.61 10.35
C SER A 187 16.51 0.09 11.62
N THR A 188 16.36 1.41 11.59
CA THR A 188 15.85 2.17 12.74
C THR A 188 14.36 1.98 13.00
N ASN A 189 13.59 1.50 12.01
CA ASN A 189 12.14 1.41 12.10
C ASN A 189 11.61 0.02 12.45
N ASN A 190 12.47 -1.00 12.51
CA ASN A 190 12.07 -2.37 12.84
C ASN A 190 12.95 -2.98 13.93
N ILE A 191 12.52 -4.12 14.46
CA ILE A 191 13.25 -4.90 15.46
C ILE A 191 14.02 -6.07 14.83
N ASN A 192 13.98 -6.25 13.52
CA ASN A 192 14.42 -7.48 12.82
C ASN A 192 15.87 -7.44 12.33
N GLN A 193 16.62 -6.40 12.66
CA GLN A 193 18.06 -6.28 12.31
C GLN A 193 18.29 -6.42 10.79
N THR A 194 17.56 -5.70 9.99
CA THR A 194 17.62 -5.75 8.52
C THR A 194 18.98 -5.37 7.94
N GLY A 195 19.85 -4.71 8.72
CA GLY A 195 21.23 -4.42 8.34
C GLY A 195 21.40 -3.36 7.26
N PHE A 196 20.39 -2.51 7.05
CA PHE A 196 20.57 -1.34 6.19
C PHE A 196 21.40 -0.27 6.90
N PRO A 197 22.32 0.38 6.19
CA PRO A 197 23.15 1.43 6.78
C PRO A 197 22.34 2.65 7.21
N GLU A 198 22.84 3.32 8.25
CA GLU A 198 22.27 4.57 8.75
C GLU A 198 23.37 5.65 8.82
N PRO A 199 23.21 6.77 8.12
CA PRO A 199 22.14 7.08 7.16
C PRO A 199 22.23 6.23 5.88
N ALA A 200 21.12 6.10 5.16
CA ALA A 200 21.13 5.46 3.86
C ALA A 200 22.08 6.20 2.89
N PRO A 201 22.93 5.49 2.15
CA PRO A 201 23.84 6.13 1.20
C PRO A 201 23.06 6.79 0.06
N PHE A 202 23.54 7.93 -0.40
CA PHE A 202 22.96 8.66 -1.52
C PHE A 202 23.68 8.33 -2.83
N ALA A 203 22.90 8.21 -3.89
CA ALA A 203 23.39 7.98 -5.26
C ALA A 203 23.63 9.27 -6.06
N GLY A 204 23.54 10.43 -5.43
CA GLY A 204 23.40 11.71 -6.12
C GLY A 204 21.93 12.03 -6.40
N ASP A 205 21.66 13.22 -6.89
CA ASP A 205 20.31 13.70 -7.24
C ASP A 205 19.19 13.30 -6.27
N LYS A 206 19.50 13.35 -4.98
CA LYS A 206 18.58 13.01 -3.88
C LYS A 206 18.13 11.54 -3.80
N ARG A 207 18.58 10.68 -4.69
CA ARG A 207 18.31 9.24 -4.66
C ARG A 207 19.13 8.51 -3.60
N ILE A 208 18.66 7.36 -3.20
CA ILE A 208 19.32 6.50 -2.22
C ILE A 208 19.73 5.16 -2.82
N PHE A 209 20.84 4.61 -2.34
CA PHE A 209 21.37 3.31 -2.74
C PHE A 209 20.95 2.20 -1.78
N VAL A 210 19.66 2.00 -1.58
CA VAL A 210 19.18 0.88 -0.75
C VAL A 210 18.60 -0.26 -1.59
N ALA A 211 18.29 -0.04 -2.86
CA ALA A 211 17.66 -1.03 -3.71
C ALA A 211 18.50 -2.29 -3.88
N ASP A 212 19.79 -2.15 -4.19
CA ASP A 212 20.69 -3.30 -4.35
C ASP A 212 20.74 -4.15 -3.07
N MET A 213 20.82 -3.47 -1.92
CA MET A 213 20.79 -4.15 -0.63
C MET A 213 19.42 -4.73 -0.31
N PHE A 214 18.35 -4.05 -0.70
CA PHE A 214 16.98 -4.49 -0.43
C PHE A 214 16.67 -5.81 -1.16
N TYR A 215 17.08 -5.91 -2.40
CA TYR A 215 16.86 -7.11 -3.23
C TYR A 215 18.00 -8.14 -3.14
N ASP A 216 19.00 -7.90 -2.32
CA ASP A 216 20.09 -8.86 -2.08
C ASP A 216 19.62 -10.05 -1.27
N ILE A 217 19.33 -11.13 -1.95
CA ILE A 217 18.91 -12.41 -1.37
C ILE A 217 20.07 -13.21 -0.71
N THR A 218 21.32 -12.74 -0.81
CA THR A 218 22.45 -13.38 -0.13
C THR A 218 22.48 -13.04 1.35
N HIS A 219 21.90 -11.92 1.76
CA HIS A 219 21.80 -11.55 3.16
C HIS A 219 20.74 -12.40 3.88
N PRO A 220 21.13 -13.23 4.87
CA PRO A 220 20.24 -14.27 5.40
C PRO A 220 18.98 -13.72 6.06
N VAL A 221 19.08 -12.63 6.83
CA VAL A 221 17.94 -12.02 7.51
C VAL A 221 16.96 -11.45 6.49
N ARG A 222 17.44 -10.62 5.55
CA ARG A 222 16.56 -10.03 4.53
C ARG A 222 15.90 -11.09 3.66
N ARG A 223 16.66 -12.11 3.23
CA ARG A 223 16.10 -13.24 2.46
C ARG A 223 14.94 -13.92 3.18
N GLU A 224 15.09 -14.21 4.46
CA GLU A 224 14.03 -14.88 5.23
C GLU A 224 12.81 -13.98 5.40
N LEU A 225 13.01 -12.70 5.70
CA LEU A 225 11.93 -11.71 5.80
C LEU A 225 11.16 -11.57 4.48
N HIS A 226 11.87 -11.54 3.35
CA HIS A 226 11.22 -11.52 2.02
C HIS A 226 10.41 -12.79 1.78
N ARG A 227 10.96 -13.95 2.09
CA ARG A 227 10.26 -15.24 1.93
C ARG A 227 8.98 -15.32 2.76
N GLN A 228 9.02 -14.84 4.00
CA GLN A 228 7.83 -14.81 4.86
C GLN A 228 6.79 -13.82 4.37
N TYR A 229 7.22 -12.68 3.86
CA TYR A 229 6.31 -11.63 3.40
C TYR A 229 5.60 -11.99 2.09
N ILE A 230 6.28 -12.68 1.17
CA ILE A 230 5.73 -13.05 -0.15
C ILE A 230 4.81 -14.28 -0.07
N ARG A 231 4.90 -15.07 0.97
CA ARG A 231 4.06 -16.28 1.19
C ARG A 231 2.68 -15.96 1.73
#